data_cca64d5c1a9b861a1dedc8ec4eeef5df
#
_entry.id   cca64d5c1a9b861a1dedc8ec4eeef5df
#
_cell.length_a   1.000
_cell.length_b   1.000
_cell.length_c   1.000
_cell.angle_alpha   90.00
_cell.angle_beta   90.00
_cell.angle_gamma   90.00
#
_symmetry.space_group_name_H-M   'P 1'
#
loop_
_entity.id
_entity.type
_entity.pdbx_description
1 polymer ?
#
loop_
_entity_poly.entity_id
_entity_poly.type
_entity_poly.pdbx_seq_one_letter_code
_entity_poly.pdbx_strand_id
1 'polypeptide(L)'
;KKNTDLVIFNGDMISTLNDEKEIFTGFMDTAVELFAKEIPIYYTRGNHETRGRANTRLYDYFPSNNGHFYYTFRQGPAFFLVIDSGEDKPDSDIEYSELAQFDNYRDQQKEWIETVIATPEFQSAPFRIVIMHIPPTGTTWHGSQDITLKFIPLLNNANIDIMLCGHTHEYQYIDKGEAPNLRFPVLINDDETYLDIAVDSRIEIKQKDME
;
A
#
# COMPACT_ATOMS: atom_id res chain seq x y z
N LYS A 1 -18.43 -11.43 -6.60
CA LYS A 1 -19.03 -10.13 -6.96
C LYS A 1 -20.18 -9.68 -6.04
N LYS A 2 -20.98 -10.56 -5.47
CA LYS A 2 -22.22 -10.15 -4.77
C LYS A 2 -22.06 -9.42 -3.44
N ASN A 3 -20.85 -9.40 -2.84
CA ASN A 3 -20.60 -8.81 -1.51
C ASN A 3 -19.26 -8.07 -1.44
N THR A 4 -18.71 -7.57 -2.56
CA THR A 4 -17.46 -6.82 -2.56
C THR A 4 -17.79 -5.33 -2.62
N ASP A 5 -17.40 -4.58 -1.58
CA ASP A 5 -17.65 -3.15 -1.49
C ASP A 5 -16.58 -2.32 -2.21
N LEU A 6 -15.35 -2.81 -2.26
CA LEU A 6 -14.21 -2.16 -2.92
C LEU A 6 -13.12 -3.19 -3.25
N VAL A 7 -12.22 -2.82 -4.16
CA VAL A 7 -10.99 -3.55 -4.47
C VAL A 7 -9.80 -2.61 -4.27
N ILE A 8 -8.72 -3.13 -3.67
CA ILE A 8 -7.47 -2.42 -3.50
C ILE A 8 -6.40 -3.13 -4.32
N PHE A 9 -5.81 -2.43 -5.28
CA PHE A 9 -4.58 -2.85 -5.92
C PHE A 9 -3.39 -2.36 -5.09
N ASN A 10 -2.57 -3.28 -4.63
CA ASN A 10 -1.45 -2.96 -3.73
C ASN A 10 -0.10 -2.92 -4.46
N GLY A 11 -0.04 -2.18 -5.55
CA GLY A 11 1.19 -1.85 -6.28
C GLY A 11 1.70 -2.95 -7.21
N ASP A 12 2.71 -2.58 -7.99
CA ASP A 12 3.43 -3.41 -8.96
C ASP A 12 2.53 -4.04 -10.04
N MET A 13 1.45 -3.33 -10.40
CA MET A 13 0.57 -3.71 -11.50
C MET A 13 1.20 -3.44 -12.88
N ILE A 14 2.30 -2.67 -12.92
CA ILE A 14 3.04 -2.30 -14.11
C ILE A 14 4.53 -2.33 -13.78
N SER A 15 5.35 -3.04 -14.57
CA SER A 15 6.79 -3.16 -14.32
C SER A 15 7.57 -1.86 -14.52
N THR A 16 7.16 -1.03 -15.48
CA THR A 16 7.77 0.29 -15.75
C THR A 16 6.77 1.10 -16.58
N LEU A 17 6.38 2.28 -16.10
CA LEU A 17 5.38 3.11 -16.77
C LEU A 17 6.04 4.08 -17.76
N ASN A 18 6.19 3.66 -19.00
CA ASN A 18 6.75 4.48 -20.08
C ASN A 18 5.70 5.20 -20.93
N ASP A 19 4.47 4.68 -20.97
CA ASP A 19 3.35 5.21 -21.75
C ASP A 19 2.06 5.03 -20.95
N GLU A 20 1.19 6.03 -20.93
CA GLU A 20 -0.07 5.99 -20.18
C GLU A 20 -0.98 4.82 -20.56
N LYS A 21 -0.91 4.35 -21.81
CA LYS A 21 -1.68 3.18 -22.25
C LYS A 21 -1.34 1.91 -21.45
N GLU A 22 -0.13 1.83 -20.86
CA GLU A 22 0.28 0.67 -20.06
C GLU A 22 -0.55 0.53 -18.77
N ILE A 23 -1.14 1.63 -18.26
CA ILE A 23 -2.11 1.60 -17.17
C ILE A 23 -3.33 0.77 -17.57
N PHE A 24 -3.81 0.98 -18.80
CA PHE A 24 -4.99 0.29 -19.30
C PHE A 24 -4.69 -1.16 -19.69
N THR A 25 -3.68 -1.36 -20.53
CA THR A 25 -3.31 -2.70 -21.02
C THR A 25 -2.68 -3.59 -19.94
N GLY A 26 -2.06 -2.99 -18.91
CA GLY A 26 -1.46 -3.72 -17.80
C GLY A 26 -2.51 -4.33 -16.86
N PHE A 27 -3.53 -3.55 -16.49
CA PHE A 27 -4.52 -4.05 -15.52
C PHE A 27 -5.92 -3.41 -15.62
N MET A 28 -6.04 -2.13 -16.01
CA MET A 28 -7.33 -1.43 -15.93
C MET A 28 -8.38 -1.99 -16.89
N ASP A 29 -8.00 -2.35 -18.12
CA ASP A 29 -8.95 -2.93 -19.09
C ASP A 29 -9.55 -4.22 -18.54
N THR A 30 -8.72 -5.10 -17.97
CA THR A 30 -9.17 -6.32 -17.32
C THR A 30 -10.04 -6.03 -16.10
N ALA A 31 -9.65 -5.08 -15.24
CA ALA A 31 -10.45 -4.70 -14.09
C ALA A 31 -11.83 -4.15 -14.50
N VAL A 32 -11.88 -3.30 -15.51
CA VAL A 32 -13.13 -2.74 -16.06
C VAL A 32 -14.01 -3.85 -16.66
N GLU A 33 -13.43 -4.81 -17.35
CA GLU A 33 -14.17 -5.95 -17.88
C GLU A 33 -14.78 -6.82 -16.78
N LEU A 34 -14.00 -7.07 -15.73
CA LEU A 34 -14.38 -8.00 -14.66
C LEU A 34 -15.28 -7.38 -13.59
N PHE A 35 -14.99 -6.15 -13.10
CA PHE A 35 -15.69 -5.60 -11.93
C PHE A 35 -15.69 -4.07 -11.79
N ALA A 36 -14.72 -3.33 -12.33
CA ALA A 36 -14.51 -1.92 -12.00
C ALA A 36 -15.59 -0.97 -12.53
N LYS A 37 -16.56 -1.46 -13.30
CA LYS A 37 -17.78 -0.71 -13.68
C LYS A 37 -18.78 -0.59 -12.53
N GLU A 38 -18.68 -1.48 -11.53
CA GLU A 38 -19.65 -1.61 -10.44
C GLU A 38 -19.02 -1.48 -9.07
N ILE A 39 -17.72 -1.79 -8.95
CA ILE A 39 -16.98 -1.84 -7.69
C ILE A 39 -15.85 -0.81 -7.75
N PRO A 40 -15.77 0.13 -6.78
CA PRO A 40 -14.71 1.12 -6.74
C PRO A 40 -13.33 0.48 -6.50
N ILE A 41 -12.32 1.09 -7.09
CA ILE A 41 -10.91 0.71 -6.94
C ILE A 41 -10.20 1.77 -6.11
N TYR A 42 -9.41 1.32 -5.15
CA TYR A 42 -8.36 2.09 -4.50
C TYR A 42 -7.00 1.56 -4.93
N TYR A 43 -6.02 2.42 -5.00
CA TYR A 43 -4.70 2.09 -5.53
C TYR A 43 -3.60 2.50 -4.57
N THR A 44 -2.72 1.56 -4.24
CA THR A 44 -1.47 1.82 -3.54
C THR A 44 -0.35 1.68 -4.55
N ARG A 45 0.51 2.68 -4.68
CA ARG A 45 1.62 2.63 -5.64
C ARG A 45 2.71 1.65 -5.17
N GLY A 46 3.16 0.77 -6.06
CA GLY A 46 4.35 -0.04 -5.86
C GLY A 46 5.62 0.69 -6.32
N ASN A 47 6.77 0.07 -6.10
CA ASN A 47 8.05 0.66 -6.51
C ASN A 47 8.22 0.61 -8.04
N HIS A 48 7.66 -0.35 -8.73
CA HIS A 48 7.72 -0.44 -10.18
C HIS A 48 6.98 0.72 -10.88
N GLU A 49 5.87 1.18 -10.35
CA GLU A 49 5.14 2.34 -10.88
C GLU A 49 5.86 3.69 -10.66
N THR A 50 6.92 3.74 -9.88
CA THR A 50 7.74 4.95 -9.75
C THR A 50 8.68 5.13 -10.93
N ARG A 51 8.88 4.07 -11.73
CA ARG A 51 9.83 3.98 -12.83
C ARG A 51 9.18 4.34 -14.17
N GLY A 52 10.01 4.86 -15.09
CA GLY A 52 9.58 5.21 -16.44
C GLY A 52 9.15 6.69 -16.58
N ARG A 53 9.15 7.15 -17.84
CA ARG A 53 8.93 8.57 -18.17
C ARG A 53 7.50 9.07 -17.96
N ALA A 54 6.54 8.16 -17.85
CA ALA A 54 5.12 8.47 -17.64
C ALA A 54 4.65 8.18 -16.19
N ASN A 55 5.56 7.91 -15.25
CA ASN A 55 5.25 7.54 -13.88
C ASN A 55 4.34 8.55 -13.15
N THR A 56 4.53 9.84 -13.40
CA THR A 56 3.71 10.90 -12.80
C THR A 56 2.27 10.92 -13.33
N ARG A 57 2.04 10.32 -14.51
CA ARG A 57 0.71 10.26 -15.13
C ARG A 57 -0.24 9.29 -14.42
N LEU A 58 0.30 8.35 -13.63
CA LEU A 58 -0.52 7.45 -12.82
C LEU A 58 -1.45 8.22 -11.88
N TYR A 59 -1.02 9.38 -11.39
CA TYR A 59 -1.82 10.21 -10.51
C TYR A 59 -3.10 10.76 -11.17
N ASP A 60 -3.11 10.96 -12.47
CA ASP A 60 -4.28 11.45 -13.18
C ASP A 60 -5.44 10.42 -13.18
N TYR A 61 -5.12 9.15 -13.00
CA TYR A 61 -6.08 8.05 -12.98
C TYR A 61 -6.45 7.62 -11.55
N PHE A 62 -5.54 7.79 -10.59
CA PHE A 62 -5.76 7.47 -9.18
C PHE A 62 -5.45 8.68 -8.29
N PRO A 63 -6.22 9.80 -8.47
CA PRO A 63 -5.97 11.00 -7.69
C PRO A 63 -6.41 10.80 -6.24
N SER A 64 -5.64 11.37 -5.33
CA SER A 64 -6.04 11.54 -3.94
C SER A 64 -6.45 12.99 -3.66
N ASN A 65 -7.10 13.22 -2.54
CA ASN A 65 -7.54 14.56 -2.14
C ASN A 65 -6.41 15.44 -1.56
N ASN A 66 -5.22 14.91 -1.36
CA ASN A 66 -4.06 15.63 -0.81
C ASN A 66 -2.93 15.87 -1.82
N GLY A 67 -3.06 15.42 -3.06
CA GLY A 67 -2.06 15.61 -4.10
C GLY A 67 -0.88 14.60 -4.07
N HIS A 68 -0.98 13.54 -3.27
CA HIS A 68 0.06 12.52 -3.10
C HIS A 68 -0.49 11.11 -3.37
N PHE A 69 0.39 10.12 -3.50
CA PHE A 69 0.00 8.70 -3.58
C PHE A 69 -0.27 8.07 -2.21
N TYR A 70 -0.04 8.79 -1.11
CA TYR A 70 -0.46 8.39 0.23
C TYR A 70 -1.72 9.15 0.63
N TYR A 71 -2.67 8.49 1.24
CA TYR A 71 -3.98 9.06 1.57
C TYR A 71 -4.70 8.20 2.60
N THR A 72 -5.87 8.68 3.03
CA THR A 72 -6.76 7.93 3.90
C THR A 72 -8.16 7.85 3.31
N PHE A 73 -8.86 6.80 3.67
CA PHE A 73 -10.29 6.70 3.45
C PHE A 73 -10.95 5.84 4.53
N ARG A 74 -12.25 5.92 4.62
CA ARG A 74 -13.05 5.10 5.52
C ARG A 74 -14.08 4.31 4.75
N GLN A 75 -14.19 3.02 5.06
CA GLN A 75 -15.24 2.15 4.55
C GLN A 75 -15.87 1.38 5.72
N GLY A 76 -17.13 1.68 6.02
CA GLY A 76 -17.81 1.08 7.16
C GLY A 76 -17.07 1.30 8.49
N PRO A 77 -16.74 0.22 9.24
CA PRO A 77 -16.02 0.32 10.50
C PRO A 77 -14.50 0.51 10.33
N ALA A 78 -13.95 0.30 9.12
CA ALA A 78 -12.51 0.35 8.88
C ALA A 78 -12.05 1.73 8.42
N PHE A 79 -10.98 2.21 9.04
CA PHE A 79 -10.16 3.32 8.58
C PHE A 79 -8.93 2.75 7.87
N PHE A 80 -8.73 3.16 6.63
CA PHE A 80 -7.60 2.77 5.83
C PHE A 80 -6.57 3.90 5.77
N LEU A 81 -5.35 3.57 6.14
CA LEU A 81 -4.17 4.41 6.00
C LEU A 81 -3.32 3.84 4.86
N VAL A 82 -3.40 4.47 3.69
CA VAL A 82 -2.61 4.08 2.51
C VAL A 82 -1.31 4.85 2.52
N ILE A 83 -0.20 4.12 2.55
CA ILE A 83 1.16 4.63 2.62
C ILE A 83 1.87 4.30 1.31
N ASP A 84 2.53 5.29 0.73
CA ASP A 84 3.36 5.10 -0.46
C ASP A 84 4.80 4.80 -0.04
N SER A 85 5.20 3.55 -0.19
CA SER A 85 6.54 3.09 0.19
C SER A 85 7.67 3.69 -0.65
N GLY A 86 7.37 4.19 -1.87
CA GLY A 86 8.37 4.62 -2.84
C GLY A 86 9.21 3.45 -3.36
N GLU A 87 10.50 3.67 -3.57
CA GLU A 87 11.45 2.69 -4.09
C GLU A 87 12.13 1.87 -2.99
N ASP A 88 12.62 0.71 -3.39
CA ASP A 88 13.26 -0.27 -2.51
C ASP A 88 14.78 -0.05 -2.33
N LYS A 89 15.45 0.59 -3.30
CA LYS A 89 16.88 0.91 -3.26
C LYS A 89 17.14 2.33 -2.73
N PRO A 90 18.38 2.65 -2.33
CA PRO A 90 18.73 4.02 -1.92
C PRO A 90 18.64 5.01 -3.09
N ASP A 91 18.34 6.26 -2.80
CA ASP A 91 18.24 7.35 -3.80
C ASP A 91 19.50 7.50 -4.67
N SER A 92 20.67 7.08 -4.15
CA SER A 92 21.96 7.09 -4.85
C SER A 92 22.15 5.89 -5.80
N ASP A 93 21.18 4.99 -5.92
CA ASP A 93 21.29 3.84 -6.80
C ASP A 93 21.38 4.29 -8.27
N ILE A 94 22.24 3.63 -9.03
CA ILE A 94 22.49 3.96 -10.43
C ILE A 94 21.23 3.82 -11.31
N GLU A 95 20.31 2.96 -10.93
CA GLU A 95 19.03 2.79 -11.64
C GLU A 95 18.19 4.05 -11.65
N TYR A 96 18.35 4.92 -10.65
CA TYR A 96 17.56 6.15 -10.51
C TYR A 96 18.23 7.38 -11.11
N SER A 97 19.46 7.23 -11.65
CA SER A 97 20.20 8.32 -12.32
C SER A 97 20.27 9.63 -11.50
N GLU A 98 20.38 9.50 -10.17
CA GLU A 98 20.40 10.62 -9.20
C GLU A 98 19.13 11.50 -9.19
N LEU A 99 18.01 10.98 -9.72
CA LEU A 99 16.74 11.70 -9.79
C LEU A 99 15.76 11.31 -8.67
N ALA A 100 16.03 10.24 -7.94
CA ALA A 100 15.19 9.79 -6.84
C ALA A 100 15.39 10.64 -5.59
N GLN A 101 14.31 10.84 -4.83
CA GLN A 101 14.30 11.51 -3.53
C GLN A 101 13.30 10.82 -2.58
N PHE A 102 13.28 9.50 -2.58
CA PHE A 102 12.32 8.73 -1.80
C PHE A 102 12.60 8.77 -0.30
N ASP A 103 13.86 8.93 0.11
CA ASP A 103 14.19 9.09 1.53
C ASP A 103 13.57 10.38 2.10
N ASN A 104 13.67 11.50 1.37
CA ASN A 104 13.02 12.77 1.74
C ASN A 104 11.49 12.67 1.61
N TYR A 105 10.98 11.97 0.60
CA TYR A 105 9.55 11.73 0.44
C TYR A 105 8.95 10.94 1.62
N ARG A 106 9.67 9.96 2.15
CA ARG A 106 9.27 9.23 3.35
C ARG A 106 9.33 10.12 4.61
N ASP A 107 10.27 11.06 4.70
CA ASP A 107 10.30 12.03 5.81
C ASP A 107 9.05 12.92 5.80
N GLN A 108 8.65 13.45 4.64
CA GLN A 108 7.41 14.22 4.51
C GLN A 108 6.18 13.39 4.85
N GLN A 109 6.16 12.14 4.41
CA GLN A 109 5.06 11.22 4.69
C GLN A 109 5.00 10.83 6.17
N LYS A 110 6.13 10.72 6.85
CA LYS A 110 6.18 10.53 8.30
C LYS A 110 5.44 11.66 9.04
N GLU A 111 5.73 12.91 8.70
CA GLU A 111 5.06 14.07 9.28
C GLU A 111 3.54 14.03 9.02
N TRP A 112 3.14 13.63 7.82
CA TRP A 112 1.72 13.46 7.49
C TRP A 112 1.08 12.33 8.30
N ILE A 113 1.74 11.17 8.48
CA ILE A 113 1.23 10.07 9.32
C ILE A 113 1.00 10.57 10.75
N GLU A 114 1.92 11.35 11.31
CA GLU A 114 1.76 11.96 12.65
C GLU A 114 0.48 12.80 12.75
N THR A 115 0.15 13.57 11.71
CA THR A 115 -1.09 14.36 11.68
C THR A 115 -2.32 13.47 11.56
N VAL A 116 -2.28 12.43 10.72
CA VAL A 116 -3.43 11.52 10.50
C VAL A 116 -3.76 10.74 11.76
N ILE A 117 -2.78 10.14 12.41
CA ILE A 117 -3.02 9.33 13.62
C ILE A 117 -3.56 10.15 14.79
N ALA A 118 -3.37 11.46 14.78
CA ALA A 118 -3.91 12.39 15.77
C ALA A 118 -5.37 12.81 15.50
N THR A 119 -5.92 12.52 14.32
CA THR A 119 -7.29 12.94 13.97
C THR A 119 -8.36 12.19 14.77
N PRO A 120 -9.47 12.84 15.11
CA PRO A 120 -10.60 12.18 15.76
C PRO A 120 -11.16 11.03 14.92
N GLU A 121 -11.15 11.15 13.60
CA GLU A 121 -11.64 10.13 12.68
C GLU A 121 -10.80 8.84 12.77
N PHE A 122 -9.48 8.96 12.78
CA PHE A 122 -8.58 7.83 12.97
C PHE A 122 -8.74 7.23 14.38
N GLN A 123 -8.73 8.06 15.42
CA GLN A 123 -8.79 7.64 16.81
C GLN A 123 -10.09 6.88 17.17
N SER A 124 -11.21 7.29 16.57
CA SER A 124 -12.53 6.70 16.81
C SER A 124 -12.87 5.50 15.92
N ALA A 125 -12.01 5.17 14.95
CA ALA A 125 -12.27 4.05 14.05
C ALA A 125 -12.25 2.72 14.81
N PRO A 126 -13.25 1.84 14.63
CA PRO A 126 -13.23 0.50 15.21
C PRO A 126 -12.03 -0.32 14.75
N PHE A 127 -11.67 -0.23 13.47
CA PHE A 127 -10.51 -0.91 12.88
C PHE A 127 -9.63 0.05 12.11
N ARG A 128 -8.31 -0.14 12.20
CA ARG A 128 -7.27 0.64 11.53
C ARG A 128 -6.40 -0.30 10.71
N ILE A 129 -6.53 -0.19 9.40
CA ILE A 129 -5.83 -1.05 8.43
C ILE A 129 -4.82 -0.18 7.69
N VAL A 130 -3.56 -0.59 7.68
CA VAL A 130 -2.52 0.05 6.88
C VAL A 130 -2.34 -0.73 5.59
N ILE A 131 -2.29 -0.02 4.47
CA ILE A 131 -1.96 -0.57 3.16
C ILE A 131 -0.65 0.06 2.71
N MET A 132 0.34 -0.76 2.37
CA MET A 132 1.63 -0.32 1.88
C MET A 132 2.25 -1.42 1.02
N HIS A 133 2.88 -1.07 -0.11
CA HIS A 133 3.41 -2.08 -1.00
C HIS A 133 4.65 -2.77 -0.42
N ILE A 134 5.72 -2.04 -0.11
CA ILE A 134 6.96 -2.61 0.44
C ILE A 134 6.77 -2.87 1.94
N PRO A 135 6.97 -4.12 2.43
CA PRO A 135 6.81 -4.42 3.84
C PRO A 135 7.98 -3.86 4.69
N PRO A 136 7.73 -3.54 5.97
CA PRO A 136 8.77 -3.09 6.89
C PRO A 136 9.69 -4.24 7.36
N THR A 137 9.39 -5.45 6.99
CA THR A 137 10.10 -6.67 7.41
C THR A 137 10.05 -7.72 6.29
N GLY A 138 10.83 -8.80 6.45
CA GLY A 138 10.92 -9.85 5.40
C GLY A 138 11.94 -9.53 4.31
N THR A 139 12.52 -8.35 4.28
CA THR A 139 13.54 -7.93 3.32
C THR A 139 14.63 -7.09 4.00
N THR A 140 15.81 -7.03 3.39
CA THR A 140 16.95 -6.21 3.84
C THR A 140 17.21 -5.00 2.94
N TRP A 141 16.29 -4.68 2.03
CA TRP A 141 16.39 -3.57 1.12
C TRP A 141 16.33 -2.22 1.86
N HIS A 142 16.96 -1.21 1.28
CA HIS A 142 17.03 0.14 1.87
C HIS A 142 15.63 0.70 2.18
N GLY A 143 14.69 0.57 1.24
CA GLY A 143 13.32 1.03 1.43
C GLY A 143 12.63 0.44 2.65
N SER A 144 12.72 -0.90 2.85
CA SER A 144 12.17 -1.55 4.05
C SER A 144 12.84 -1.07 5.34
N GLN A 145 14.15 -0.84 5.32
CA GLN A 145 14.88 -0.35 6.49
C GLN A 145 14.47 1.09 6.83
N ASP A 146 14.35 1.95 5.83
CA ASP A 146 13.95 3.35 6.02
C ASP A 146 12.49 3.46 6.50
N ILE A 147 11.58 2.66 5.94
CA ILE A 147 10.19 2.50 6.41
C ILE A 147 10.17 2.06 7.88
N THR A 148 10.99 1.07 8.23
CA THR A 148 11.08 0.57 9.62
C THR A 148 11.54 1.65 10.58
N LEU A 149 12.51 2.46 10.19
CA LEU A 149 13.01 3.55 11.03
C LEU A 149 12.02 4.71 11.15
N LYS A 150 11.32 5.05 10.06
CA LYS A 150 10.49 6.27 10.00
C LYS A 150 9.04 6.03 10.41
N PHE A 151 8.41 4.94 9.93
CA PHE A 151 6.97 4.75 10.09
C PHE A 151 6.59 3.83 11.25
N ILE A 152 7.36 2.75 11.47
CA ILE A 152 6.98 1.75 12.46
C ILE A 152 6.92 2.30 13.89
N PRO A 153 7.79 3.20 14.34
CA PRO A 153 7.66 3.81 15.68
C PRO A 153 6.34 4.57 15.90
N LEU A 154 5.81 5.21 14.83
CA LEU A 154 4.53 5.92 14.88
C LEU A 154 3.37 4.92 14.91
N LEU A 155 3.37 3.98 13.96
CA LEU A 155 2.31 3.00 13.77
C LEU A 155 2.17 2.06 14.98
N ASN A 156 3.26 1.73 15.64
CA ASN A 156 3.27 0.93 16.88
C ASN A 156 2.46 1.56 18.04
N ASN A 157 2.30 2.87 18.01
CA ASN A 157 1.54 3.62 19.02
C ASN A 157 0.15 4.02 18.54
N ALA A 158 -0.23 3.61 17.33
CA ALA A 158 -1.46 4.02 16.66
C ALA A 158 -2.58 2.97 16.73
N ASN A 159 -2.40 1.88 17.49
CA ASN A 159 -3.36 0.77 17.59
C ASN A 159 -3.79 0.22 16.22
N ILE A 160 -2.81 -0.05 15.36
CA ILE A 160 -3.05 -0.69 14.06
C ILE A 160 -3.50 -2.13 14.28
N ASP A 161 -4.58 -2.54 13.59
CA ASP A 161 -5.10 -3.90 13.65
C ASP A 161 -4.34 -4.83 12.71
N ILE A 162 -3.97 -4.37 11.52
CA ILE A 162 -3.17 -5.11 10.55
C ILE A 162 -2.54 -4.16 9.52
N MET A 163 -1.37 -4.55 9.00
CA MET A 163 -0.76 -3.98 7.80
C MET A 163 -0.78 -5.01 6.68
N LEU A 164 -1.21 -4.59 5.48
CA LEU A 164 -1.26 -5.41 4.28
C LEU A 164 -0.20 -4.93 3.29
N CYS A 165 0.65 -5.84 2.85
CA CYS A 165 1.79 -5.58 1.98
C CYS A 165 1.82 -6.54 0.78
N GLY A 166 2.72 -6.27 -0.17
CA GLY A 166 3.06 -7.11 -1.31
C GLY A 166 4.57 -7.19 -1.49
N HIS A 167 5.07 -6.94 -2.71
CA HIS A 167 6.48 -6.74 -3.07
C HIS A 167 7.36 -8.00 -3.10
N THR A 168 7.25 -8.89 -2.12
CA THR A 168 8.16 -10.04 -2.00
C THR A 168 7.76 -11.24 -2.86
N HIS A 169 6.56 -11.21 -3.43
CA HIS A 169 5.96 -12.31 -4.22
C HIS A 169 5.83 -13.63 -3.45
N GLU A 170 5.91 -13.55 -2.12
CA GLU A 170 5.76 -14.71 -1.23
C GLU A 170 4.72 -14.38 -0.16
N TYR A 171 3.76 -15.30 0.03
CA TYR A 171 2.79 -15.14 1.12
C TYR A 171 3.45 -15.33 2.47
N GLN A 172 3.31 -14.33 3.34
CA GLN A 172 3.81 -14.41 4.70
C GLN A 172 2.86 -13.70 5.67
N TYR A 173 2.48 -14.36 6.74
CA TYR A 173 1.81 -13.74 7.87
C TYR A 173 2.79 -13.66 9.05
N ILE A 174 3.05 -12.46 9.52
CA ILE A 174 3.97 -12.16 10.62
C ILE A 174 3.11 -11.65 11.76
N ASP A 175 3.01 -12.43 12.81
CA ASP A 175 2.18 -12.05 13.95
C ASP A 175 2.85 -10.96 14.79
N LYS A 176 2.03 -10.33 15.60
CA LYS A 176 2.46 -9.30 16.55
C LYS A 176 3.58 -9.83 17.44
N GLY A 177 4.74 -9.19 17.38
CA GLY A 177 5.92 -9.52 18.19
C GLY A 177 6.82 -10.60 17.60
N GLU A 178 6.50 -11.21 16.45
CA GLU A 178 7.41 -12.15 15.77
C GLU A 178 8.57 -11.40 15.11
N ALA A 179 8.33 -10.23 14.53
CA ALA A 179 9.41 -9.38 14.03
C ALA A 179 9.83 -8.35 15.08
N PRO A 180 11.14 -8.07 15.17
CA PRO A 180 11.64 -7.06 16.08
C PRO A 180 10.94 -5.70 15.87
N ASN A 181 10.47 -5.10 16.94
CA ASN A 181 9.82 -3.79 16.93
C ASN A 181 8.44 -3.69 16.25
N LEU A 182 7.79 -4.77 15.86
CA LEU A 182 6.42 -4.76 15.36
C LEU A 182 5.41 -5.07 16.48
N ARG A 183 4.43 -4.18 16.66
CA ARG A 183 3.36 -4.32 17.67
C ARG A 183 1.99 -4.63 17.07
N PHE A 184 1.92 -4.87 15.79
CA PHE A 184 0.72 -5.27 15.04
C PHE A 184 1.12 -6.32 13.99
N PRO A 185 0.16 -7.13 13.51
CA PRO A 185 0.45 -8.13 12.49
C PRO A 185 0.68 -7.49 11.12
N VAL A 186 1.55 -8.12 10.32
CA VAL A 186 1.81 -7.78 8.92
C VAL A 186 1.49 -8.99 8.06
N LEU A 187 0.66 -8.81 7.04
CA LEU A 187 0.39 -9.82 6.03
C LEU A 187 0.97 -9.34 4.70
N ILE A 188 1.86 -10.11 4.14
CA ILE A 188 2.42 -9.93 2.80
C ILE A 188 1.73 -10.93 1.89
N ASN A 189 1.09 -10.46 0.82
CA ASN A 189 0.47 -11.35 -0.16
C ASN A 189 1.42 -11.63 -1.31
N ASP A 190 1.28 -12.81 -1.92
CA ASP A 190 1.99 -13.18 -3.14
C ASP A 190 1.32 -12.57 -4.40
N ASP A 191 1.86 -12.89 -5.57
CA ASP A 191 1.39 -12.44 -6.88
C ASP A 191 0.48 -13.46 -7.60
N GLU A 192 0.21 -14.61 -6.97
CA GLU A 192 -0.65 -15.67 -7.53
C GLU A 192 -2.06 -15.66 -6.91
N THR A 193 -2.25 -14.95 -5.79
CA THR A 193 -3.48 -14.98 -5.01
C THR A 193 -4.03 -13.58 -4.71
N TYR A 194 -5.28 -13.53 -4.24
CA TYR A 194 -5.85 -12.31 -3.67
C TYR A 194 -6.39 -12.54 -2.26
N LEU A 195 -6.51 -11.46 -1.49
CA LEU A 195 -7.08 -11.48 -0.16
C LEU A 195 -8.55 -11.06 -0.20
N ASP A 196 -9.43 -11.95 0.25
CA ASP A 196 -10.84 -11.64 0.53
C ASP A 196 -10.94 -11.23 2.00
N ILE A 197 -11.19 -9.93 2.24
CA ILE A 197 -11.16 -9.34 3.56
C ILE A 197 -12.56 -8.85 3.94
N ALA A 198 -13.12 -9.40 4.98
CA ALA A 198 -14.37 -8.93 5.58
C ALA A 198 -14.08 -8.20 6.90
N VAL A 199 -14.64 -6.98 7.03
CA VAL A 199 -14.50 -6.17 8.23
C VAL A 199 -15.90 -5.79 8.75
N ASP A 200 -16.29 -6.40 9.87
CA ASP A 200 -17.58 -6.13 10.53
C ASP A 200 -17.36 -5.99 12.05
N SER A 201 -17.61 -7.02 12.83
CA SER A 201 -17.28 -7.09 14.26
C SER A 201 -15.84 -7.54 14.54
N ARG A 202 -15.18 -8.06 13.52
CA ARG A 202 -13.77 -8.46 13.48
C ARG A 202 -13.25 -8.37 12.04
N ILE A 203 -11.94 -8.47 11.87
CA ILE A 203 -11.30 -8.62 10.57
C ILE A 203 -11.14 -10.11 10.28
N GLU A 204 -11.71 -10.57 9.17
CA GLU A 204 -11.52 -11.92 8.65
C GLU A 204 -10.82 -11.84 7.31
N ILE A 205 -9.71 -12.59 7.14
CA ILE A 205 -8.92 -12.61 5.92
C ILE A 205 -8.85 -14.04 5.39
N LYS A 206 -9.09 -14.19 4.10
CA LYS A 206 -8.96 -15.45 3.37
C LYS A 206 -8.13 -15.22 2.13
N GLN A 207 -7.04 -15.95 2.00
CA GLN A 207 -6.28 -16.02 0.76
C GLN A 207 -7.05 -16.91 -0.24
N LYS A 208 -7.12 -16.49 -1.49
CA LYS A 208 -7.82 -17.19 -2.57
C LYS A 208 -7.00 -17.15 -3.85
N ASP A 209 -7.04 -18.24 -4.60
CA ASP A 209 -6.42 -18.35 -5.92
C ASP A 209 -7.09 -17.40 -6.92
N MET A 210 -6.32 -16.84 -7.83
CA MET A 210 -6.84 -16.13 -9.00
C MET A 210 -7.26 -17.18 -10.04
N GLU A 211 -8.59 -17.27 -10.34
CA GLU A 211 -9.17 -18.14 -11.35
C GLU A 211 -9.09 -17.55 -12.77
#